data_d3dc1d53b0221340bce6b6a3c5455c66
#
_entry.id   d3dc1d53b0221340bce6b6a3c5455c66
#
_cell.length_a   1.000
_cell.length_b   1.000
_cell.length_c   1.000
_cell.angle_alpha   90.00
_cell.angle_beta   90.00
_cell.angle_gamma   90.00
#
_symmetry.space_group_name_H-M   'P 1'
#
loop_
_entity.id
_entity.type
_entity.pdbx_description
1 polymer ?
#
loop_
_entity_poly.entity_id
_entity_poly.type
_entity_poly.pdbx_seq_one_letter_code
_entity_poly.pdbx_strand_id
1 'polypeptide(L)'
;AASLFPGVAFADVRSSDIIASLSVQDRGLAASSCPNIVAEHSIVVDENGTVYFERDADSQVQIASVTKTMTAIVALEYGDLQNTTITVSQNAASIGESSAMLQAGDSMNLESALKAMMICSGNDAATAIAECMGDSIRDTLKEKGDPNVPDGAYDAFVYAMNKKAKSLGMDDSLFANPHGLDFDQYSADMHCSARDVAKMCTEAMK
;
A
#
# COMPACT_ATOMS: atom_id res chain seq x y z
N ALA A 1 36.78 1.07 -25.30
CA ALA A 1 36.40 1.64 -24.01
C ALA A 1 34.88 1.76 -24.02
N ALA A 2 34.19 0.83 -23.35
CA ALA A 2 32.73 0.89 -23.17
C ALA A 2 32.45 1.86 -22.03
N SER A 3 31.66 2.88 -22.28
CA SER A 3 31.21 3.84 -21.25
C SER A 3 30.26 3.17 -20.29
N LEU A 4 30.70 2.98 -19.06
CA LEU A 4 29.88 2.60 -17.90
C LEU A 4 29.13 3.84 -17.36
N PHE A 5 28.15 4.33 -18.11
CA PHE A 5 27.11 5.14 -17.51
C PHE A 5 25.89 4.25 -17.34
N PRO A 6 25.32 4.10 -16.12
CA PRO A 6 24.01 3.49 -15.98
C PRO A 6 23.06 4.31 -16.85
N GLY A 7 22.40 3.62 -17.80
CA GLY A 7 21.51 4.27 -18.74
C GLY A 7 20.46 5.06 -17.97
N VAL A 8 20.44 6.36 -18.17
CA VAL A 8 19.32 7.20 -17.76
C VAL A 8 18.13 6.65 -18.56
N ALA A 9 17.14 6.09 -17.87
CA ALA A 9 15.90 5.69 -18.51
C ALA A 9 15.28 6.98 -19.06
N PHE A 10 15.25 7.11 -20.37
CA PHE A 10 14.55 8.21 -21.01
C PHE A 10 13.04 7.91 -20.94
N ALA A 11 12.27 8.93 -20.61
CA ALA A 11 10.83 8.88 -20.74
C ALA A 11 10.47 8.49 -22.18
N ASP A 12 9.54 7.56 -22.35
CA ASP A 12 9.11 7.07 -23.65
C ASP A 12 7.57 7.03 -23.78
N VAL A 13 7.12 6.92 -25.01
CA VAL A 13 5.71 6.65 -25.32
C VAL A 13 5.67 5.26 -25.94
N ARG A 14 4.89 4.36 -25.33
CA ARG A 14 4.73 2.99 -25.81
C ARG A 14 3.48 2.86 -26.66
N SER A 15 3.58 2.11 -27.76
CA SER A 15 2.43 1.84 -28.63
C SER A 15 1.29 1.12 -27.92
N SER A 16 1.62 0.38 -26.85
CA SER A 16 0.68 -0.34 -25.97
C SER A 16 0.03 0.53 -24.90
N ASP A 17 0.53 1.77 -24.65
CA ASP A 17 -0.09 2.66 -23.67
C ASP A 17 -1.55 2.91 -24.07
N ILE A 18 -2.44 2.89 -23.08
CA ILE A 18 -3.86 3.12 -23.28
C ILE A 18 -4.19 4.57 -22.94
N ILE A 19 -4.89 5.26 -23.84
CA ILE A 19 -5.40 6.62 -23.64
C ILE A 19 -6.89 6.59 -23.87
N ALA A 20 -7.68 6.88 -22.87
CA ALA A 20 -9.13 6.85 -22.91
C ALA A 20 -9.67 5.59 -23.62
N SER A 21 -9.29 4.41 -23.10
CA SER A 21 -9.75 3.08 -23.49
C SER A 21 -9.25 2.54 -24.84
N LEU A 22 -8.33 3.22 -25.53
CA LEU A 22 -7.72 2.71 -26.77
C LEU A 22 -6.21 2.86 -26.73
N SER A 23 -5.50 1.90 -27.32
CA SER A 23 -4.04 1.98 -27.40
C SER A 23 -3.56 3.16 -28.25
N VAL A 24 -2.34 3.62 -27.99
CA VAL A 24 -1.70 4.67 -28.81
C VAL A 24 -1.61 4.21 -30.26
N GLN A 25 -1.34 2.92 -30.49
CA GLN A 25 -1.29 2.32 -31.81
C GLN A 25 -2.66 2.39 -32.51
N ASP A 26 -3.74 1.97 -31.84
CA ASP A 26 -5.08 1.93 -32.44
C ASP A 26 -5.65 3.32 -32.71
N ARG A 27 -5.21 4.32 -31.92
CA ARG A 27 -5.57 5.72 -32.15
C ARG A 27 -4.77 6.38 -33.26
N GLY A 28 -3.66 5.80 -33.69
CA GLY A 28 -2.76 6.42 -34.66
C GLY A 28 -2.17 7.74 -34.15
N LEU A 29 -1.99 7.88 -32.85
CA LEU A 29 -1.47 9.12 -32.25
C LEU A 29 0.03 9.26 -32.51
N ALA A 30 0.45 10.50 -32.78
CA ALA A 30 1.88 10.81 -32.78
C ALA A 30 2.44 10.77 -31.35
N ALA A 31 3.65 10.28 -31.16
CA ALA A 31 4.32 10.21 -29.86
C ALA A 31 4.32 11.56 -29.11
N SER A 32 4.45 12.68 -29.83
CA SER A 32 4.42 14.02 -29.25
C SER A 32 3.07 14.43 -28.64
N SER A 33 2.01 13.67 -28.93
CA SER A 33 0.65 13.91 -28.41
C SER A 33 0.30 13.00 -27.21
N CYS A 34 1.24 12.15 -26.78
CA CYS A 34 1.03 11.17 -25.71
C CYS A 34 1.79 11.56 -24.45
N PRO A 35 1.34 11.14 -23.26
CA PRO A 35 2.11 11.29 -22.04
C PRO A 35 3.48 10.64 -22.16
N ASN A 36 4.53 11.41 -21.89
CA ASN A 36 5.91 10.95 -21.93
C ASN A 36 6.42 10.74 -20.50
N ILE A 37 6.39 9.50 -20.02
CA ILE A 37 6.69 9.15 -18.63
C ILE A 37 7.77 8.07 -18.54
N VAL A 38 8.54 8.09 -17.46
CA VAL A 38 9.57 7.09 -17.15
C VAL A 38 8.99 5.84 -16.49
N ALA A 39 7.85 5.96 -15.77
CA ALA A 39 7.25 4.86 -15.04
C ALA A 39 6.97 3.64 -15.93
N GLU A 40 7.28 2.46 -15.44
CA GLU A 40 6.97 1.19 -16.11
C GLU A 40 5.50 0.81 -15.95
N HIS A 41 4.93 1.04 -14.78
CA HIS A 41 3.54 0.78 -14.45
C HIS A 41 2.88 2.07 -13.99
N SER A 42 1.75 2.43 -14.56
CA SER A 42 1.08 3.68 -14.22
C SER A 42 -0.38 3.70 -14.64
N ILE A 43 -1.17 4.49 -13.93
CA ILE A 43 -2.57 4.76 -14.25
C ILE A 43 -2.92 6.21 -13.88
N VAL A 44 -3.77 6.82 -14.67
CA VAL A 44 -4.43 8.09 -14.34
C VAL A 44 -5.94 7.85 -14.39
N VAL A 45 -6.58 8.04 -13.27
CA VAL A 45 -8.01 7.77 -13.08
C VAL A 45 -8.65 8.92 -12.29
N ASP A 46 -9.90 9.24 -12.58
CA ASP A 46 -10.67 10.17 -11.78
C ASP A 46 -11.37 9.49 -10.58
N GLU A 47 -12.02 10.29 -9.77
CA GLU A 47 -12.79 9.85 -8.59
C GLU A 47 -13.94 8.89 -8.91
N ASN A 48 -14.40 8.86 -10.16
CA ASN A 48 -15.47 7.99 -10.65
C ASN A 48 -14.93 6.68 -11.25
N GLY A 49 -13.59 6.51 -11.28
CA GLY A 49 -12.94 5.34 -11.87
C GLY A 49 -12.76 5.42 -13.39
N THR A 50 -12.97 6.59 -14.02
CA THR A 50 -12.70 6.77 -15.45
C THR A 50 -11.20 6.78 -15.71
N VAL A 51 -10.71 5.86 -16.51
CA VAL A 51 -9.31 5.75 -16.86
C VAL A 51 -8.97 6.66 -18.02
N TYR A 52 -8.06 7.60 -17.82
CA TYR A 52 -7.56 8.52 -18.84
C TYR A 52 -6.27 8.04 -19.49
N PHE A 53 -5.41 7.36 -18.72
CA PHE A 53 -4.17 6.80 -19.19
C PHE A 53 -3.81 5.57 -18.37
N GLU A 54 -3.26 4.55 -19.01
CA GLU A 54 -2.65 3.43 -18.32
C GLU A 54 -1.48 2.84 -19.11
N ARG A 55 -0.51 2.31 -18.39
CA ARG A 55 0.63 1.56 -18.89
C ARG A 55 0.87 0.39 -17.95
N ASP A 56 0.73 -0.83 -18.46
CA ASP A 56 0.93 -2.08 -17.69
C ASP A 56 0.36 -2.00 -16.27
N ALA A 57 -0.88 -1.45 -16.16
CA ALA A 57 -1.49 -1.07 -14.89
C ALA A 57 -1.89 -2.27 -14.02
N ASP A 58 -2.01 -3.46 -14.61
CA ASP A 58 -2.40 -4.70 -13.94
C ASP A 58 -1.21 -5.60 -13.58
N SER A 59 0.02 -5.17 -13.90
CA SER A 59 1.22 -5.91 -13.53
C SER A 59 1.44 -5.90 -12.02
N GLN A 60 1.67 -7.08 -11.45
CA GLN A 60 1.97 -7.25 -10.04
C GLN A 60 3.41 -6.83 -9.75
N VAL A 61 3.58 -5.85 -8.88
CA VAL A 61 4.87 -5.30 -8.51
C VAL A 61 4.95 -5.04 -7.00
N GLN A 62 6.16 -4.96 -6.50
CA GLN A 62 6.41 -4.56 -5.11
C GLN A 62 6.14 -3.05 -4.97
N ILE A 63 5.40 -2.68 -3.94
CA ILE A 63 4.97 -1.30 -3.73
C ILE A 63 5.61 -0.63 -2.50
N ALA A 64 6.47 -1.36 -1.79
CA ALA A 64 7.18 -0.85 -0.61
C ALA A 64 6.22 -0.08 0.32
N SER A 65 6.62 1.09 0.78
CA SER A 65 5.87 1.89 1.76
C SER A 65 4.49 2.39 1.31
N VAL A 66 4.11 2.24 0.03
CA VAL A 66 2.73 2.50 -0.42
C VAL A 66 1.74 1.57 0.31
N THR A 67 2.19 0.40 0.76
CA THR A 67 1.48 -0.52 1.66
C THR A 67 0.84 0.17 2.87
N LYS A 68 1.50 1.18 3.44
CA LYS A 68 1.03 1.92 4.62
C LYS A 68 -0.30 2.65 4.41
N THR A 69 -0.68 2.90 3.16
CA THR A 69 -2.01 3.42 2.84
C THR A 69 -3.09 2.40 3.23
N MET A 70 -2.90 1.11 2.93
CA MET A 70 -3.83 0.06 3.36
C MET A 70 -3.83 -0.09 4.89
N THR A 71 -2.67 0.01 5.52
CA THR A 71 -2.57 0.02 7.00
C THR A 71 -3.37 1.16 7.60
N ALA A 72 -3.29 2.37 7.03
CA ALA A 72 -4.07 3.51 7.48
C ALA A 72 -5.58 3.29 7.30
N ILE A 73 -6.01 2.78 6.14
CA ILE A 73 -7.43 2.47 5.87
C ILE A 73 -7.99 1.49 6.91
N VAL A 74 -7.27 0.39 7.16
CA VAL A 74 -7.71 -0.62 8.15
C VAL A 74 -7.72 -0.02 9.55
N ALA A 75 -6.69 0.72 9.94
CA ALA A 75 -6.64 1.35 11.25
C ALA A 75 -7.79 2.34 11.47
N LEU A 76 -8.17 3.12 10.46
CA LEU A 76 -9.29 4.05 10.51
C LEU A 76 -10.65 3.35 10.52
N GLU A 77 -10.77 2.20 9.86
CA GLU A 77 -12.03 1.42 9.86
C GLU A 77 -12.35 0.81 11.23
N TYR A 78 -11.33 0.43 12.00
CA TYR A 78 -11.51 -0.30 13.26
C TYR A 78 -11.16 0.51 14.51
N GLY A 79 -10.56 1.69 14.38
CA GLY A 79 -10.08 2.50 15.49
C GLY A 79 -10.74 3.86 15.58
N ASP A 80 -10.61 4.47 16.78
CA ASP A 80 -10.96 5.85 17.03
C ASP A 80 -9.67 6.68 17.14
N LEU A 81 -9.58 7.76 16.37
CA LEU A 81 -8.37 8.58 16.27
C LEU A 81 -7.87 9.10 17.62
N GLN A 82 -8.77 9.46 18.53
CA GLN A 82 -8.43 10.07 19.80
C GLN A 82 -8.38 9.06 20.97
N ASN A 83 -9.21 8.02 20.89
CA ASN A 83 -9.43 7.11 22.02
C ASN A 83 -8.69 5.77 21.85
N THR A 84 -8.30 5.37 20.64
CA THR A 84 -7.46 4.18 20.45
C THR A 84 -6.03 4.50 20.84
N THR A 85 -5.51 3.80 21.84
CA THR A 85 -4.12 3.93 22.31
C THR A 85 -3.22 2.95 21.60
N ILE A 86 -2.12 3.45 21.05
CA ILE A 86 -1.06 2.66 20.43
C ILE A 86 0.17 2.70 21.34
N THR A 87 0.61 1.55 21.81
CA THR A 87 1.83 1.39 22.61
C THR A 87 2.88 0.64 21.80
N VAL A 88 4.06 1.21 21.71
CA VAL A 88 5.15 0.68 20.90
C VAL A 88 5.80 -0.51 21.61
N SER A 89 5.80 -1.66 21.01
CA SER A 89 6.48 -2.86 21.51
C SER A 89 8.00 -2.80 21.25
N GLN A 90 8.75 -3.68 21.88
CA GLN A 90 10.17 -3.85 21.56
C GLN A 90 10.37 -4.33 20.11
N ASN A 91 9.46 -5.16 19.59
CA ASN A 91 9.50 -5.60 18.21
C ASN A 91 9.28 -4.41 17.25
N ALA A 92 8.22 -3.63 17.45
CA ALA A 92 7.92 -2.47 16.63
C ALA A 92 9.09 -1.46 16.63
N ALA A 93 9.65 -1.14 17.78
CA ALA A 93 10.81 -0.23 17.91
C ALA A 93 12.09 -0.73 17.24
N SER A 94 12.19 -2.03 16.96
CA SER A 94 13.37 -2.64 16.32
C SER A 94 13.25 -2.84 14.81
N ILE A 95 12.09 -2.53 14.21
CA ILE A 95 11.93 -2.59 12.77
C ILE A 95 12.81 -1.52 12.11
N GLY A 96 13.70 -1.97 11.22
CA GLY A 96 14.66 -1.12 10.55
C GLY A 96 14.09 -0.29 9.40
N GLU A 97 14.99 0.31 8.64
CA GLU A 97 14.73 1.19 7.49
C GLU A 97 14.04 2.50 7.92
N SER A 98 12.97 2.91 7.22
CA SER A 98 12.25 4.15 7.55
C SER A 98 11.62 4.07 8.94
N SER A 99 11.95 5.01 9.83
CA SER A 99 11.51 5.01 11.22
C SER A 99 11.04 6.40 11.65
N ALA A 100 10.03 6.45 12.49
CA ALA A 100 9.62 7.64 13.23
C ALA A 100 10.41 7.79 14.56
N MET A 101 11.42 6.96 14.78
CA MET A 101 12.29 6.95 15.97
C MET A 101 11.55 6.65 17.28
N LEU A 102 10.48 5.85 17.18
CA LEU A 102 9.69 5.44 18.35
C LEU A 102 10.47 4.44 19.20
N GLN A 103 10.32 4.55 20.52
CA GLN A 103 10.97 3.68 21.49
C GLN A 103 9.97 2.71 22.12
N ALA A 104 10.46 1.55 22.53
CA ALA A 104 9.62 0.59 23.25
C ALA A 104 9.07 1.21 24.54
N GLY A 105 7.73 1.13 24.70
CA GLY A 105 7.00 1.75 25.79
C GLY A 105 6.43 3.12 25.48
N ASP A 106 6.79 3.76 24.37
CA ASP A 106 6.11 4.97 23.90
C ASP A 106 4.62 4.68 23.72
N SER A 107 3.79 5.63 24.12
CA SER A 107 2.33 5.49 24.01
C SER A 107 1.71 6.77 23.47
N MET A 108 0.81 6.63 22.50
CA MET A 108 0.17 7.73 21.80
C MET A 108 -1.23 7.34 21.31
N ASN A 109 -2.05 8.31 20.95
CA ASN A 109 -3.32 8.03 20.29
C ASN A 109 -3.11 7.60 18.82
N LEU A 110 -4.13 6.99 18.22
CA LEU A 110 -4.07 6.51 16.84
C LEU A 110 -3.74 7.61 15.83
N GLU A 111 -4.25 8.84 16.03
CA GLU A 111 -3.95 9.98 15.16
C GLU A 111 -2.45 10.26 15.10
N SER A 112 -1.79 10.28 16.25
CA SER A 112 -0.34 10.51 16.33
C SER A 112 0.46 9.36 15.72
N ALA A 113 0.03 8.12 15.95
CA ALA A 113 0.65 6.94 15.35
C ALA A 113 0.52 6.94 13.82
N LEU A 114 -0.66 7.28 13.28
CA LEU A 114 -0.88 7.43 11.85
C LEU A 114 0.00 8.55 11.24
N LYS A 115 0.14 9.69 11.93
CA LYS A 115 1.06 10.76 11.49
C LYS A 115 2.51 10.29 11.47
N ALA A 116 2.96 9.57 12.50
CA ALA A 116 4.29 8.98 12.56
C ALA A 116 4.51 7.98 11.41
N MET A 117 3.52 7.14 11.10
CA MET A 117 3.57 6.21 9.99
C MET A 117 3.58 6.92 8.64
N MET A 118 2.68 7.85 8.38
CA MET A 118 2.48 8.42 7.04
C MET A 118 3.49 9.52 6.70
N ILE A 119 3.88 10.38 7.65
CA ILE A 119 4.78 11.51 7.38
C ILE A 119 6.24 11.05 7.31
N CYS A 120 6.66 10.22 8.28
CA CYS A 120 8.03 9.70 8.35
C CYS A 120 8.19 8.37 7.59
N SER A 121 7.10 7.82 7.04
CA SER A 121 7.08 6.45 6.52
C SER A 121 7.51 5.41 7.58
N GLY A 122 7.19 5.67 8.86
CA GLY A 122 7.68 4.88 10.00
C GLY A 122 7.20 3.43 9.96
N ASN A 123 8.15 2.50 9.81
CA ASN A 123 7.87 1.06 9.89
C ASN A 123 7.55 0.64 11.32
N ASP A 124 8.21 1.27 12.29
CA ASP A 124 7.96 1.17 13.72
C ASP A 124 6.50 1.51 14.07
N ALA A 125 6.00 2.64 13.57
CA ALA A 125 4.62 3.06 13.77
C ALA A 125 3.61 2.12 13.09
N ALA A 126 3.88 1.66 11.86
CA ALA A 126 3.03 0.71 11.16
C ALA A 126 2.90 -0.61 11.93
N THR A 127 4.03 -1.12 12.42
CA THR A 127 4.06 -2.35 13.22
C THR A 127 3.33 -2.19 14.55
N ALA A 128 3.56 -1.08 15.27
CA ALA A 128 2.88 -0.80 16.54
C ALA A 128 1.36 -0.71 16.38
N ILE A 129 0.87 -0.08 15.30
CA ILE A 129 -0.56 -0.03 14.98
C ILE A 129 -1.11 -1.45 14.79
N ALA A 130 -0.45 -2.28 13.98
CA ALA A 130 -0.91 -3.63 13.70
C ALA A 130 -0.94 -4.51 14.96
N GLU A 131 0.10 -4.45 15.79
CA GLU A 131 0.18 -5.21 17.04
C GLU A 131 -0.89 -4.78 18.05
N CYS A 132 -1.11 -3.48 18.21
CA CYS A 132 -2.08 -2.97 19.20
C CYS A 132 -3.53 -3.17 18.79
N MET A 133 -3.83 -3.10 17.50
CA MET A 133 -5.23 -3.15 17.03
C MET A 133 -5.67 -4.56 16.63
N GLY A 134 -4.72 -5.46 16.39
CA GLY A 134 -5.02 -6.77 15.82
C GLY A 134 -5.96 -7.63 16.65
N ASP A 135 -5.86 -7.60 17.99
CA ASP A 135 -6.77 -8.37 18.86
C ASP A 135 -8.23 -7.91 18.74
N SER A 136 -8.47 -6.60 18.77
CA SER A 136 -9.81 -6.05 18.62
C SER A 136 -10.40 -6.29 17.23
N ILE A 137 -9.55 -6.23 16.20
CA ILE A 137 -9.92 -6.57 14.81
C ILE A 137 -10.30 -8.04 14.72
N ARG A 138 -9.47 -8.95 15.27
CA ARG A 138 -9.74 -10.38 15.31
C ARG A 138 -11.10 -10.67 15.95
N ASP A 139 -11.33 -10.10 17.14
CA ASP A 139 -12.55 -10.33 17.89
C ASP A 139 -13.78 -9.82 17.13
N THR A 140 -13.69 -8.61 16.55
CA THR A 140 -14.74 -8.05 15.70
C THR A 140 -15.04 -8.93 14.47
N LEU A 141 -14.02 -9.46 13.81
CA LEU A 141 -14.21 -10.31 12.63
C LEU A 141 -14.81 -11.68 13.02
N LYS A 142 -14.38 -12.27 14.15
CA LYS A 142 -14.95 -13.51 14.67
C LYS A 142 -16.41 -13.34 15.07
N GLU A 143 -16.77 -12.22 15.71
CA GLU A 143 -18.18 -11.87 16.04
C GLU A 143 -19.05 -11.73 14.79
N LYS A 144 -18.48 -11.25 13.68
CA LYS A 144 -19.15 -11.20 12.37
C LYS A 144 -19.21 -12.56 11.67
N GLY A 145 -18.74 -13.63 12.30
CA GLY A 145 -18.84 -15.00 11.81
C GLY A 145 -17.75 -15.39 10.81
N ASP A 146 -16.61 -14.71 10.80
CA ASP A 146 -15.48 -15.07 9.95
C ASP A 146 -14.62 -16.17 10.61
N PRO A 147 -14.65 -17.43 10.10
CA PRO A 147 -13.95 -18.54 10.74
C PRO A 147 -12.45 -18.59 10.40
N ASN A 148 -11.99 -17.78 9.44
CA ASN A 148 -10.63 -17.85 8.91
C ASN A 148 -9.67 -16.82 9.54
N VAL A 149 -10.14 -16.02 10.48
CA VAL A 149 -9.32 -14.99 11.11
C VAL A 149 -8.23 -15.64 11.96
N PRO A 150 -6.94 -15.29 11.73
CA PRO A 150 -5.83 -15.79 12.54
C PRO A 150 -5.96 -15.44 14.03
N ASP A 151 -5.35 -16.26 14.89
CA ASP A 151 -5.39 -16.02 16.34
C ASP A 151 -4.38 -14.93 16.78
N GLY A 152 -3.28 -14.76 16.08
CA GLY A 152 -2.27 -13.73 16.37
C GLY A 152 -2.75 -12.32 16.01
N ALA A 153 -2.52 -11.34 16.90
CA ALA A 153 -2.94 -9.96 16.69
C ALA A 153 -2.38 -9.38 15.37
N TYR A 154 -1.07 -9.45 15.19
CA TYR A 154 -0.41 -8.95 13.98
C TYR A 154 -0.96 -9.61 12.70
N ASP A 155 -1.11 -10.94 12.72
CA ASP A 155 -1.63 -11.69 11.58
C ASP A 155 -3.11 -11.36 11.30
N ALA A 156 -3.90 -11.11 12.35
CA ALA A 156 -5.29 -10.69 12.20
C ALA A 156 -5.41 -9.30 11.56
N PHE A 157 -4.47 -8.39 11.85
CA PHE A 157 -4.40 -7.10 11.18
C PHE A 157 -4.07 -7.26 9.68
N VAL A 158 -3.04 -8.05 9.35
CA VAL A 158 -2.66 -8.34 7.96
C VAL A 158 -3.80 -9.05 7.21
N TYR A 159 -4.49 -9.96 7.88
CA TYR A 159 -5.69 -10.60 7.34
C TYR A 159 -6.77 -9.56 7.00
N ALA A 160 -7.00 -8.57 7.88
CA ALA A 160 -7.94 -7.49 7.63
C ALA A 160 -7.53 -6.62 6.44
N MET A 161 -6.22 -6.35 6.24
CA MET A 161 -5.70 -5.66 5.06
C MET A 161 -6.08 -6.39 3.77
N ASN A 162 -5.85 -7.69 3.70
CA ASN A 162 -6.20 -8.50 2.53
C ASN A 162 -7.72 -8.62 2.33
N LYS A 163 -8.49 -8.71 3.42
CA LYS A 163 -9.96 -8.69 3.37
C LYS A 163 -10.47 -7.36 2.82
N LYS A 164 -9.90 -6.23 3.24
CA LYS A 164 -10.22 -4.90 2.72
C LYS A 164 -9.85 -4.79 1.24
N ALA A 165 -8.65 -5.23 0.85
CA ALA A 165 -8.23 -5.26 -0.55
C ALA A 165 -9.25 -6.01 -1.42
N LYS A 166 -9.65 -7.21 -1.01
CA LYS A 166 -10.68 -7.98 -1.71
C LYS A 166 -12.01 -7.24 -1.79
N SER A 167 -12.43 -6.55 -0.74
CA SER A 167 -13.69 -5.77 -0.75
C SER A 167 -13.65 -4.57 -1.69
N LEU A 168 -12.45 -4.05 -1.98
CA LEU A 168 -12.22 -2.97 -2.94
C LEU A 168 -12.01 -3.49 -4.38
N GLY A 169 -12.06 -4.82 -4.60
CA GLY A 169 -11.79 -5.43 -5.89
C GLY A 169 -10.33 -5.30 -6.33
N MET A 170 -9.40 -5.32 -5.37
CA MET A 170 -7.96 -5.31 -5.59
C MET A 170 -7.48 -6.75 -5.81
N ASP A 171 -7.76 -7.29 -7.01
CA ASP A 171 -7.55 -8.71 -7.32
C ASP A 171 -6.08 -9.06 -7.60
N ASP A 172 -5.25 -8.05 -7.91
CA ASP A 172 -3.81 -8.17 -8.16
C ASP A 172 -2.99 -7.68 -6.97
N SER A 173 -3.48 -7.91 -5.74
CA SER A 173 -2.83 -7.43 -4.53
C SER A 173 -2.79 -8.46 -3.42
N LEU A 174 -1.63 -8.55 -2.77
CA LEU A 174 -1.42 -9.34 -1.55
C LEU A 174 -0.54 -8.55 -0.57
N PHE A 175 -1.02 -8.38 0.64
CA PHE A 175 -0.30 -7.75 1.74
C PHE A 175 0.22 -8.82 2.71
N ALA A 176 1.52 -8.78 3.03
CA ALA A 176 2.16 -9.71 3.96
C ALA A 176 2.56 -9.05 5.29
N ASN A 177 2.60 -7.72 5.33
CA ASN A 177 2.93 -6.95 6.52
C ASN A 177 2.36 -5.52 6.41
N PRO A 178 2.31 -4.73 7.52
CA PRO A 178 1.72 -3.40 7.52
C PRO A 178 2.65 -2.28 7.02
N HIS A 179 3.95 -2.55 6.80
CA HIS A 179 4.95 -1.52 6.51
C HIS A 179 5.50 -1.53 5.09
N GLY A 180 5.43 -2.67 4.39
CA GLY A 180 5.86 -2.78 3.01
C GLY A 180 7.32 -3.20 2.79
N LEU A 181 8.03 -3.69 3.83
CA LEU A 181 9.32 -4.34 3.64
C LEU A 181 9.11 -5.71 2.99
N ASP A 182 9.97 -6.06 2.02
CA ASP A 182 9.84 -7.26 1.19
C ASP A 182 11.18 -7.98 0.94
N PHE A 183 12.14 -7.78 1.82
CA PHE A 183 13.47 -8.40 1.76
C PHE A 183 13.81 -9.13 3.06
N ASP A 184 14.79 -10.01 3.01
CA ASP A 184 15.28 -10.82 4.14
C ASP A 184 14.12 -11.52 4.88
N GLN A 185 13.99 -11.29 6.17
CA GLN A 185 12.94 -11.87 7.01
C GLN A 185 11.52 -11.41 6.67
N TYR A 186 11.37 -10.34 5.90
CA TYR A 186 10.08 -9.81 5.43
C TYR A 186 9.75 -10.28 4.01
N SER A 187 10.66 -11.04 3.39
CA SER A 187 10.45 -11.57 2.04
C SER A 187 9.23 -12.47 2.02
N ALA A 188 8.21 -12.04 1.28
CA ALA A 188 6.97 -12.75 1.06
C ALA A 188 6.49 -12.39 -0.36
N ASP A 189 5.49 -13.11 -0.85
CA ASP A 189 4.88 -12.80 -2.16
C ASP A 189 3.94 -11.59 -2.06
N MET A 190 4.47 -10.47 -1.54
CA MET A 190 3.72 -9.21 -1.42
C MET A 190 3.79 -8.43 -2.72
N HIS A 191 2.63 -8.10 -3.25
CA HIS A 191 2.53 -7.38 -4.52
C HIS A 191 1.26 -6.53 -4.58
N CYS A 192 1.24 -5.59 -5.52
CA CYS A 192 0.06 -4.81 -5.88
C CYS A 192 0.21 -4.31 -7.32
N SER A 193 -0.89 -4.07 -8.01
CA SER A 193 -0.88 -3.42 -9.32
C SER A 193 -1.10 -1.91 -9.21
N ALA A 194 -0.70 -1.15 -10.24
CA ALA A 194 -0.98 0.29 -10.28
C ALA A 194 -2.48 0.59 -10.24
N ARG A 195 -3.30 -0.25 -10.87
CA ARG A 195 -4.76 -0.15 -10.82
C ARG A 195 -5.30 -0.34 -9.41
N ASP A 196 -4.78 -1.31 -8.68
CA ASP A 196 -5.22 -1.57 -7.32
C ASP A 196 -4.74 -0.50 -6.34
N VAL A 197 -3.52 0.05 -6.54
CA VAL A 197 -3.07 1.24 -5.80
C VAL A 197 -4.04 2.41 -6.02
N ALA A 198 -4.53 2.64 -7.25
CA ALA A 198 -5.51 3.70 -7.51
C ALA A 198 -6.83 3.47 -6.77
N LYS A 199 -7.35 2.22 -6.72
CA LYS A 199 -8.54 1.88 -5.92
C LYS A 199 -8.31 2.15 -4.43
N MET A 200 -7.16 1.73 -3.90
CA MET A 200 -6.75 1.96 -2.52
C MET A 200 -6.66 3.46 -2.20
N CYS A 201 -6.02 4.25 -3.05
CA CYS A 201 -5.93 5.70 -2.87
C CYS A 201 -7.30 6.39 -2.92
N THR A 202 -8.19 5.97 -3.83
CA THR A 202 -9.57 6.47 -3.91
C THR A 202 -10.34 6.21 -2.61
N GLU A 203 -10.16 5.04 -1.99
CA GLU A 203 -10.77 4.73 -0.70
C GLU A 203 -10.19 5.61 0.41
N ALA A 204 -8.87 5.78 0.45
CA ALA A 204 -8.19 6.56 1.50
C ALA A 204 -8.55 8.06 1.49
N MET A 205 -9.07 8.57 0.37
CA MET A 205 -9.47 9.99 0.23
C MET A 205 -10.93 10.26 0.62
N LYS A 206 -11.70 9.26 1.02
CA LYS A 206 -13.08 9.41 1.51
C LYS A 206 -13.12 9.84 2.97
#